data_b8291e89dd790e70d0bbf56e9e6772a3
#
_entry.id   b8291e89dd790e70d0bbf56e9e6772a3
#
_cell.length_a   1.000
_cell.length_b   1.000
_cell.length_c   1.000
_cell.angle_alpha   90.00
_cell.angle_beta   90.00
_cell.angle_gamma   90.00
#
_symmetry.space_group_name_H-M   'P 1'
#
loop_
_entity.id
_entity.type
_entity.pdbx_description
1 polymer ?
#
loop_
_entity_poly.entity_id
_entity_poly.type
_entity_poly.pdbx_seq_one_letter_code
_entity_poly.pdbx_strand_id
1 'polypeptide(L)'
;GCNLRCSYCDTAYSLSLTDTAEALTEEELLSRIHAFPWKKITLTGGEPMLHPVRHLCEVLGKEGYEVNIETNGAVALFQERPQGTFYTMDFKCGGSGMKERMLEENFRLLGKEDVLKFVVSSKADMDEMKTIIAAHFHKGEDPAFYVSPVWGRIAPADLVEYVRRERLSDVRVPVQLHKIIWDPQKRGV
;
A
#
# COMPACT_ATOMS: atom_id res chain seq x y z
N GLY A 1 -8.86 12.06 -1.87
CA GLY A 1 -7.84 12.79 -1.12
C GLY A 1 -6.93 11.89 -0.29
N CYS A 2 -5.93 12.47 0.34
CA CYS A 2 -5.01 11.79 1.24
C CYS A 2 -4.78 12.61 2.51
N ASN A 3 -4.64 11.94 3.67
CA ASN A 3 -4.32 12.54 4.96
C ASN A 3 -2.82 12.77 5.19
N LEU A 4 -1.95 12.30 4.28
CA LEU A 4 -0.50 12.46 4.33
C LEU A 4 0.02 13.42 3.27
N ARG A 5 1.25 13.92 3.48
CA ARG A 5 1.99 14.80 2.56
C ARG A 5 3.45 14.31 2.45
N CYS A 6 3.60 13.09 1.91
CA CYS A 6 4.91 12.45 1.76
C CYS A 6 5.83 13.26 0.85
N SER A 7 7.10 13.40 1.24
CA SER A 7 8.12 14.17 0.50
C SER A 7 8.41 13.65 -0.91
N TYR A 8 8.07 12.39 -1.17
CA TYR A 8 8.30 11.69 -2.44
C TYR A 8 7.01 11.15 -3.06
N CYS A 9 5.85 11.76 -2.75
CA CYS A 9 4.57 11.33 -3.31
C CYS A 9 4.60 11.45 -4.84
N ASP A 10 4.42 10.33 -5.54
CA ASP A 10 4.37 10.28 -7.01
C ASP A 10 2.94 10.45 -7.56
N THR A 11 1.95 10.49 -6.68
CA THR A 11 0.53 10.70 -6.99
C THR A 11 -0.01 12.00 -6.38
N ALA A 12 0.80 13.07 -6.38
CA ALA A 12 0.44 14.34 -5.75
C ALA A 12 -0.91 14.92 -6.24
N TYR A 13 -1.33 14.55 -7.45
CA TYR A 13 -2.63 14.93 -8.00
C TYR A 13 -3.82 14.31 -7.25
N SER A 14 -3.62 13.23 -6.49
CA SER A 14 -4.65 12.58 -5.69
C SER A 14 -4.76 13.12 -4.25
N LEU A 15 -3.96 14.12 -3.90
CA LEU A 15 -3.96 14.70 -2.54
C LEU A 15 -5.18 15.57 -2.27
N SER A 16 -5.75 16.19 -3.32
CA SER A 16 -6.94 17.05 -3.23
C SER A 16 -8.20 16.28 -3.64
N LEU A 17 -9.30 16.55 -2.95
CA LEU A 17 -10.62 16.06 -3.33
C LEU A 17 -11.21 16.84 -4.52
N THR A 18 -10.70 18.05 -4.78
CA THR A 18 -11.26 18.94 -5.79
C THR A 18 -10.71 18.72 -7.20
N ASP A 19 -9.53 18.12 -7.33
CA ASP A 19 -8.81 18.10 -8.61
C ASP A 19 -9.04 16.83 -9.43
N THR A 20 -9.78 15.85 -8.89
CA THR A 20 -9.62 14.53 -9.44
C THR A 20 -10.86 13.83 -9.86
N ALA A 21 -12.02 14.19 -9.36
CA ALA A 21 -12.80 13.01 -9.33
C ALA A 21 -14.19 13.21 -9.86
N GLU A 22 -14.55 12.35 -10.73
CA GLU A 22 -15.92 11.93 -10.90
C GLU A 22 -16.42 11.40 -9.54
N ALA A 23 -17.42 12.06 -8.96
CA ALA A 23 -18.11 11.55 -7.78
C ALA A 23 -19.09 10.48 -8.24
N LEU A 24 -18.87 9.25 -7.77
CA LEU A 24 -19.74 8.11 -8.07
C LEU A 24 -20.51 7.71 -6.81
N THR A 25 -21.74 7.34 -6.99
CA THR A 25 -22.46 6.56 -5.97
C THR A 25 -21.89 5.15 -5.89
N GLU A 26 -22.13 4.45 -4.79
CA GLU A 26 -21.69 3.05 -4.66
C GLU A 26 -22.35 2.15 -5.73
N GLU A 27 -23.59 2.40 -6.08
CA GLU A 27 -24.30 1.65 -7.12
C GLU A 27 -23.65 1.83 -8.51
N GLU A 28 -23.27 3.06 -8.86
CA GLU A 28 -22.56 3.36 -10.10
C GLU A 28 -21.18 2.69 -10.12
N LEU A 29 -20.48 2.71 -8.98
CA LEU A 29 -19.18 2.06 -8.85
C LEU A 29 -19.31 0.53 -9.01
N LEU A 30 -20.27 -0.10 -8.33
CA LEU A 30 -20.55 -1.53 -8.46
C LEU A 30 -20.92 -1.89 -9.91
N SER A 31 -21.75 -1.07 -10.56
CA SER A 31 -22.11 -1.29 -11.97
C SER A 31 -20.88 -1.28 -12.89
N ARG A 32 -19.95 -0.35 -12.66
CA ARG A 32 -18.68 -0.30 -13.42
C ARG A 32 -17.78 -1.51 -13.13
N ILE A 33 -17.68 -1.92 -11.87
CA ILE A 33 -16.91 -3.11 -11.47
C ILE A 33 -17.48 -4.37 -12.15
N HIS A 34 -18.79 -4.56 -12.14
CA HIS A 34 -19.45 -5.71 -12.74
C HIS A 34 -19.31 -5.78 -14.27
N ALA A 35 -19.02 -4.66 -14.93
CA ALA A 35 -18.75 -4.65 -16.36
C ALA A 35 -17.42 -5.33 -16.75
N PHE A 36 -16.52 -5.57 -15.78
CA PHE A 36 -15.26 -6.29 -16.00
C PHE A 36 -15.39 -7.77 -15.64
N PRO A 37 -14.76 -8.68 -16.38
CA PRO A 37 -14.85 -10.13 -16.12
C PRO A 37 -13.97 -10.60 -14.95
N TRP A 38 -13.19 -9.69 -14.35
CA TRP A 38 -12.22 -10.00 -13.31
C TRP A 38 -12.82 -9.89 -11.92
N LYS A 39 -12.44 -10.82 -11.05
CA LYS A 39 -12.86 -10.84 -9.64
C LYS A 39 -11.78 -10.33 -8.68
N LYS A 40 -10.83 -9.54 -9.18
CA LYS A 40 -9.75 -8.93 -8.39
C LYS A 40 -9.82 -7.42 -8.52
N ILE A 41 -9.96 -6.75 -7.38
CA ILE A 41 -10.14 -5.30 -7.29
C ILE A 41 -9.05 -4.73 -6.40
N THR A 42 -8.50 -3.59 -6.78
CA THR A 42 -7.64 -2.79 -5.89
C THR A 42 -8.30 -1.44 -5.63
N LEU A 43 -8.57 -1.17 -4.36
CA LEU A 43 -8.95 0.15 -3.89
C LEU A 43 -7.69 0.91 -3.53
N THR A 44 -7.43 2.01 -4.22
CA THR A 44 -6.23 2.82 -4.08
C THR A 44 -6.55 4.30 -4.33
N GLY A 45 -5.55 5.14 -4.50
CA GLY A 45 -5.72 6.55 -4.81
C GLY A 45 -4.87 7.42 -3.89
N GLY A 46 -5.46 8.39 -3.19
CA GLY A 46 -4.83 9.09 -2.08
C GLY A 46 -4.76 8.16 -0.86
N GLU A 47 -5.84 8.11 -0.09
CA GLU A 47 -6.04 7.15 0.99
C GLU A 47 -7.48 6.61 0.94
N PRO A 48 -7.68 5.36 0.50
CA PRO A 48 -9.03 4.80 0.34
C PRO A 48 -9.77 4.64 1.66
N MET A 49 -9.07 4.42 2.78
CA MET A 49 -9.69 4.24 4.10
C MET A 49 -10.27 5.55 4.68
N LEU A 50 -10.11 6.69 4.02
CA LEU A 50 -10.83 7.93 4.34
C LEU A 50 -12.28 7.92 3.82
N HIS A 51 -12.62 6.99 2.97
CA HIS A 51 -13.97 6.81 2.42
C HIS A 51 -14.68 5.65 3.12
N PRO A 52 -16.02 5.61 3.11
CA PRO A 52 -16.81 4.54 3.73
C PRO A 52 -16.81 3.26 2.89
N VAL A 53 -15.61 2.73 2.57
CA VAL A 53 -15.42 1.59 1.66
C VAL A 53 -15.83 0.23 2.26
N ARG A 54 -16.19 0.17 3.55
CA ARG A 54 -16.50 -1.09 4.23
C ARG A 54 -17.66 -1.83 3.56
N HIS A 55 -18.78 -1.15 3.33
CA HIS A 55 -19.96 -1.77 2.71
C HIS A 55 -19.67 -2.27 1.30
N LEU A 56 -18.94 -1.50 0.50
CA LEU A 56 -18.46 -1.93 -0.83
C LEU A 56 -17.66 -3.24 -0.73
N CYS A 57 -16.72 -3.34 0.22
CA CYS A 57 -15.95 -4.57 0.44
C CYS A 57 -16.84 -5.74 0.85
N GLU A 58 -17.86 -5.52 1.70
CA GLU A 58 -18.80 -6.57 2.12
C GLU A 58 -19.64 -7.09 0.95
N VAL A 59 -20.13 -6.21 0.08
CA VAL A 59 -20.88 -6.59 -1.13
C VAL A 59 -20.00 -7.39 -2.08
N LEU A 60 -18.84 -6.85 -2.43
CA LEU A 60 -17.92 -7.51 -3.35
C LEU A 60 -17.43 -8.86 -2.82
N GLY A 61 -17.12 -8.95 -1.52
CA GLY A 61 -16.70 -10.19 -0.88
C GLY A 61 -17.78 -11.29 -0.93
N LYS A 62 -19.05 -10.95 -0.71
CA LYS A 62 -20.20 -11.88 -0.87
C LYS A 62 -20.35 -12.38 -2.30
N GLU A 63 -19.96 -11.57 -3.28
CA GLU A 63 -19.98 -11.91 -4.71
C GLU A 63 -18.71 -12.64 -5.18
N GLY A 64 -17.80 -12.97 -4.26
CA GLY A 64 -16.57 -13.73 -4.53
C GLY A 64 -15.44 -12.92 -5.15
N TYR A 65 -15.42 -11.60 -4.94
CA TYR A 65 -14.27 -10.78 -5.30
C TYR A 65 -13.16 -10.85 -4.25
N GLU A 66 -11.92 -10.76 -4.73
CA GLU A 66 -10.74 -10.45 -3.92
C GLU A 66 -10.52 -8.93 -3.97
N VAL A 67 -10.60 -8.27 -2.81
CA VAL A 67 -10.48 -6.80 -2.71
C VAL A 67 -9.19 -6.46 -1.97
N ASN A 68 -8.20 -5.95 -2.69
CA ASN A 68 -6.99 -5.36 -2.11
C ASN A 68 -7.24 -3.90 -1.74
N ILE A 69 -6.95 -3.51 -0.50
CA ILE A 69 -6.94 -2.11 -0.08
C ILE A 69 -5.49 -1.66 0.06
N GLU A 70 -5.02 -0.81 -0.87
CA GLU A 70 -3.72 -0.15 -0.76
C GLU A 70 -3.85 1.08 0.13
N THR A 71 -3.44 0.97 1.39
CA THR A 71 -3.56 2.02 2.40
C THR A 71 -2.19 2.51 2.87
N ASN A 72 -2.13 3.75 3.28
CA ASN A 72 -0.90 4.37 3.82
C ASN A 72 -0.64 4.05 5.31
N GLY A 73 -1.51 3.29 5.98
CA GLY A 73 -1.34 2.88 7.37
C GLY A 73 -1.57 3.97 8.43
N ALA A 74 -1.93 5.19 8.03
CA ALA A 74 -2.23 6.30 8.96
C ALA A 74 -3.75 6.45 9.24
N VAL A 75 -4.52 5.43 8.88
CA VAL A 75 -5.94 5.25 9.21
C VAL A 75 -6.10 3.86 9.81
N ALA A 76 -6.99 3.71 10.79
CA ALA A 76 -7.23 2.42 11.42
C ALA A 76 -7.82 1.42 10.41
N LEU A 77 -7.25 0.22 10.37
CA LEU A 77 -7.78 -0.89 9.58
C LEU A 77 -9.07 -1.44 10.23
N PHE A 78 -9.84 -2.21 9.47
CA PHE A 78 -11.05 -2.85 10.00
C PHE A 78 -10.67 -3.90 11.04
N GLN A 79 -11.26 -3.79 12.24
CA GLN A 79 -11.09 -4.80 13.30
C GLN A 79 -11.69 -6.16 12.87
N GLU A 80 -12.87 -6.11 12.25
CA GLU A 80 -13.49 -7.25 11.59
C GLU A 80 -13.44 -7.02 10.08
N ARG A 81 -12.62 -7.82 9.43
CA ARG A 81 -12.34 -7.67 8.00
C ARG A 81 -13.48 -8.27 7.17
N PRO A 82 -14.02 -7.55 6.16
CA PRO A 82 -14.93 -8.15 5.18
C PRO A 82 -14.29 -9.34 4.46
N GLN A 83 -15.09 -10.35 4.17
CA GLN A 83 -14.65 -11.54 3.44
C GLN A 83 -14.00 -11.14 2.10
N GLY A 84 -12.92 -11.82 1.72
CA GLY A 84 -12.20 -11.56 0.47
C GLY A 84 -11.40 -10.25 0.44
N THR A 85 -11.37 -9.50 1.55
CA THR A 85 -10.58 -8.25 1.66
C THR A 85 -9.19 -8.55 2.23
N PHE A 86 -8.16 -7.95 1.67
CA PHE A 86 -6.80 -7.97 2.19
C PHE A 86 -6.13 -6.60 2.00
N TYR A 87 -5.01 -6.39 2.68
CA TYR A 87 -4.33 -5.10 2.69
C TYR A 87 -2.97 -5.16 2.03
N THR A 88 -2.65 -4.11 1.28
CA THR A 88 -1.28 -3.70 1.01
C THR A 88 -1.04 -2.41 1.78
N MET A 89 -0.48 -2.52 2.99
CA MET A 89 -0.24 -1.38 3.86
C MET A 89 1.16 -0.82 3.62
N ASP A 90 1.25 0.42 3.15
CA ASP A 90 2.50 1.11 2.86
C ASP A 90 2.96 1.92 4.09
N PHE A 91 3.84 1.33 4.90
CA PHE A 91 4.41 2.02 6.06
C PHE A 91 5.37 3.12 5.61
N LYS A 92 5.11 4.32 6.10
CA LYS A 92 5.89 5.52 5.73
C LYS A 92 7.06 5.72 6.70
N CYS A 93 8.27 5.33 6.26
CA CYS A 93 9.52 5.56 6.99
C CYS A 93 9.86 7.05 7.13
N GLY A 94 10.89 7.35 7.93
CA GLY A 94 11.33 8.71 8.24
C GLY A 94 11.58 9.60 7.03
N GLY A 95 12.14 9.05 5.94
CA GLY A 95 12.39 9.78 4.70
C GLY A 95 11.15 10.31 4.00
N SER A 96 9.96 9.79 4.32
CA SER A 96 8.68 10.31 3.85
C SER A 96 8.28 11.64 4.52
N GLY A 97 8.79 11.91 5.72
CA GLY A 97 8.33 12.98 6.60
C GLY A 97 6.98 12.70 7.29
N MET A 98 6.44 11.48 7.17
CA MET A 98 5.10 11.13 7.68
C MET A 98 5.09 9.98 8.69
N LYS A 99 6.26 9.52 9.13
CA LYS A 99 6.40 8.40 10.08
C LYS A 99 5.52 8.55 11.32
N GLU A 100 5.53 9.71 11.94
CA GLU A 100 4.77 10.00 13.18
C GLU A 100 3.24 9.92 13.02
N ARG A 101 2.77 9.72 11.80
CA ARG A 101 1.36 9.55 11.49
C ARG A 101 0.96 8.09 11.38
N MET A 102 1.93 7.16 11.40
CA MET A 102 1.66 5.73 11.27
C MET A 102 1.00 5.16 12.51
N LEU A 103 0.00 4.31 12.33
CA LEU A 103 -0.69 3.61 13.39
C LEU A 103 -0.09 2.20 13.54
N GLU A 104 0.83 2.02 14.47
CA GLU A 104 1.49 0.73 14.71
C GLU A 104 0.53 -0.36 15.19
N GLU A 105 -0.59 0.02 15.80
CA GLU A 105 -1.66 -0.90 16.16
C GLU A 105 -2.25 -1.66 14.96
N ASN A 106 -2.14 -1.11 13.75
CA ASN A 106 -2.54 -1.78 12.51
C ASN A 106 -1.73 -3.06 12.25
N PHE A 107 -0.48 -3.16 12.73
CA PHE A 107 0.35 -4.35 12.54
C PHE A 107 -0.29 -5.63 13.09
N ARG A 108 -1.10 -5.51 14.15
CA ARG A 108 -1.80 -6.67 14.76
C ARG A 108 -2.94 -7.21 13.91
N LEU A 109 -3.38 -6.44 12.92
CA LEU A 109 -4.48 -6.76 12.01
C LEU A 109 -4.00 -7.32 10.67
N LEU A 110 -2.68 -7.29 10.43
CA LEU A 110 -2.07 -7.88 9.24
C LEU A 110 -1.79 -9.37 9.44
N GLY A 111 -2.03 -10.15 8.42
CA GLY A 111 -1.80 -11.60 8.38
C GLY A 111 -1.25 -12.07 7.05
N LYS A 112 -1.19 -13.39 6.83
CA LYS A 112 -0.58 -14.04 5.66
C LYS A 112 -1.08 -13.58 4.30
N GLU A 113 -2.31 -13.10 4.24
CA GLU A 113 -2.93 -12.63 2.99
C GLU A 113 -2.53 -11.20 2.65
N ASP A 114 -1.91 -10.50 3.62
CA ASP A 114 -1.59 -9.08 3.51
C ASP A 114 -0.15 -8.86 3.05
N VAL A 115 0.11 -7.61 2.68
CA VAL A 115 1.43 -7.09 2.38
C VAL A 115 1.73 -5.90 3.27
N LEU A 116 2.86 -5.93 3.95
CA LEU A 116 3.46 -4.74 4.55
C LEU A 116 4.55 -4.24 3.61
N LYS A 117 4.32 -3.06 3.04
CA LYS A 117 5.18 -2.44 2.05
C LYS A 117 5.93 -1.26 2.63
N PHE A 118 7.19 -1.12 2.24
CA PHE A 118 8.06 0.01 2.58
C PHE A 118 8.56 0.64 1.28
N VAL A 119 8.41 1.96 1.15
CA VAL A 119 9.03 2.73 0.08
C VAL A 119 10.16 3.55 0.67
N VAL A 120 11.40 3.16 0.39
CA VAL A 120 12.60 3.66 1.06
C VAL A 120 13.34 4.68 0.21
N SER A 121 13.78 5.77 0.82
CA SER A 121 14.48 6.88 0.17
C SER A 121 15.95 7.00 0.57
N SER A 122 16.37 6.24 1.58
CA SER A 122 17.69 6.30 2.17
C SER A 122 18.08 4.98 2.86
N LYS A 123 19.37 4.87 3.22
CA LYS A 123 19.84 3.76 4.07
C LYS A 123 19.13 3.77 5.43
N ALA A 124 18.86 4.94 5.99
CA ALA A 124 18.16 5.07 7.27
C ALA A 124 16.74 4.46 7.21
N ASP A 125 16.02 4.64 6.10
CA ASP A 125 14.71 4.01 5.89
C ASP A 125 14.82 2.47 5.80
N MET A 126 15.89 1.96 5.18
CA MET A 126 16.14 0.50 5.10
C MET A 126 16.43 -0.08 6.49
N ASP A 127 17.24 0.61 7.29
CA ASP A 127 17.57 0.21 8.68
C ASP A 127 16.29 0.28 9.56
N GLU A 128 15.43 1.25 9.35
CA GLU A 128 14.15 1.40 10.03
C GLU A 128 13.17 0.26 9.66
N MET A 129 13.01 -0.04 8.37
CA MET A 129 12.23 -1.18 7.91
C MET A 129 12.67 -2.47 8.60
N LYS A 130 13.98 -2.76 8.62
CA LYS A 130 14.53 -3.94 9.30
C LYS A 130 14.16 -3.95 10.79
N THR A 131 14.25 -2.82 11.46
CA THR A 131 13.91 -2.69 12.88
C THR A 131 12.43 -2.96 13.14
N ILE A 132 11.54 -2.42 12.31
CA ILE A 132 10.09 -2.61 12.42
C ILE A 132 9.73 -4.09 12.20
N ILE A 133 10.25 -4.71 11.15
CA ILE A 133 10.00 -6.13 10.90
C ILE A 133 10.46 -6.96 12.10
N ALA A 134 11.67 -6.72 12.59
CA ALA A 134 12.22 -7.45 13.72
C ALA A 134 11.48 -7.22 15.06
N ALA A 135 10.84 -6.05 15.24
CA ALA A 135 10.13 -5.73 16.49
C ALA A 135 8.70 -6.28 16.53
N HIS A 136 8.02 -6.36 15.40
CA HIS A 136 6.57 -6.60 15.37
C HIS A 136 6.15 -7.94 14.76
N PHE A 137 7.02 -8.61 13.98
CA PHE A 137 6.64 -9.78 13.18
C PHE A 137 7.55 -10.97 13.45
N HIS A 138 6.99 -12.06 14.05
CA HIS A 138 7.75 -13.27 14.44
C HIS A 138 6.91 -14.54 14.52
N LYS A 139 5.65 -14.48 14.07
CA LYS A 139 4.66 -15.48 14.49
C LYS A 139 4.27 -16.51 13.44
N GLY A 140 4.91 -16.50 12.26
CA GLY A 140 4.56 -17.43 11.17
C GLY A 140 3.19 -17.17 10.49
N GLU A 141 2.44 -16.20 10.98
CA GLU A 141 1.22 -15.67 10.35
C GLU A 141 1.44 -14.25 9.79
N ASP A 142 2.71 -13.88 9.62
CA ASP A 142 3.13 -12.54 9.23
C ASP A 142 2.75 -12.23 7.77
N PRO A 143 2.52 -10.95 7.43
CA PRO A 143 2.30 -10.53 6.06
C PRO A 143 3.54 -10.71 5.19
N ALA A 144 3.37 -10.66 3.88
CA ALA A 144 4.51 -10.55 2.99
C ALA A 144 5.17 -9.18 3.11
N PHE A 145 6.50 -9.12 3.24
CA PHE A 145 7.24 -7.87 3.33
C PHE A 145 7.75 -7.46 1.95
N TYR A 146 7.36 -6.25 1.51
CA TYR A 146 7.80 -5.68 0.25
C TYR A 146 8.59 -4.41 0.48
N VAL A 147 9.71 -4.23 -0.20
CA VAL A 147 10.48 -3.00 -0.18
C VAL A 147 10.79 -2.52 -1.59
N SER A 148 10.49 -1.25 -1.85
CA SER A 148 10.78 -0.60 -3.13
C SER A 148 11.56 0.68 -2.91
N PRO A 149 12.50 1.03 -3.81
CA PRO A 149 13.20 2.30 -3.70
C PRO A 149 12.31 3.45 -4.18
N VAL A 150 12.45 4.61 -3.56
CA VAL A 150 11.98 5.87 -4.15
C VAL A 150 12.73 6.09 -5.45
N TRP A 151 11.99 6.26 -6.54
CA TRP A 151 12.58 6.46 -7.87
C TRP A 151 13.59 7.61 -7.89
N GLY A 152 14.80 7.32 -8.40
CA GLY A 152 15.88 8.30 -8.49
C GLY A 152 16.62 8.61 -7.18
N ARG A 153 16.24 8.02 -6.02
CA ARG A 153 16.96 8.22 -4.75
C ARG A 153 17.84 7.05 -4.35
N ILE A 154 17.39 5.82 -4.56
CA ILE A 154 18.17 4.61 -4.31
C ILE A 154 18.16 3.77 -5.60
N ALA A 155 19.32 3.27 -6.00
CA ALA A 155 19.36 2.32 -7.10
C ALA A 155 18.75 0.97 -6.65
N PRO A 156 17.92 0.33 -7.47
CA PRO A 156 17.36 -0.99 -7.13
C PRO A 156 18.44 -2.02 -6.76
N ALA A 157 19.60 -1.96 -7.40
CA ALA A 157 20.74 -2.84 -7.08
C ALA A 157 21.23 -2.66 -5.64
N ASP A 158 21.35 -1.41 -5.15
CA ASP A 158 21.79 -1.12 -3.78
C ASP A 158 20.80 -1.66 -2.75
N LEU A 159 19.51 -1.59 -3.06
CA LEU A 159 18.46 -2.14 -2.21
C LEU A 159 18.56 -3.68 -2.15
N VAL A 160 18.75 -4.34 -3.29
CA VAL A 160 18.94 -5.82 -3.34
C VAL A 160 20.19 -6.22 -2.55
N GLU A 161 21.30 -5.49 -2.70
CA GLU A 161 22.53 -5.78 -1.95
C GLU A 161 22.35 -5.55 -0.44
N TYR A 162 21.57 -4.56 -0.04
CA TYR A 162 21.22 -4.36 1.37
C TYR A 162 20.44 -5.57 1.91
N VAL A 163 19.35 -5.97 1.25
CA VAL A 163 18.52 -7.12 1.65
C VAL A 163 19.36 -8.39 1.77
N ARG A 164 20.25 -8.63 0.81
CA ARG A 164 21.16 -9.79 0.80
C ARG A 164 22.16 -9.75 1.96
N ARG A 165 22.83 -8.61 2.18
CA ARG A 165 23.82 -8.44 3.24
C ARG A 165 23.21 -8.57 4.64
N GLU A 166 22.04 -8.00 4.85
CA GLU A 166 21.31 -8.08 6.12
C GLU A 166 20.56 -9.39 6.32
N ARG A 167 20.62 -10.32 5.34
CA ARG A 167 19.98 -11.65 5.37
C ARG A 167 18.48 -11.60 5.61
N LEU A 168 17.80 -10.66 4.99
CA LEU A 168 16.36 -10.45 5.09
C LEU A 168 15.63 -11.39 4.10
N SER A 169 15.62 -12.70 4.39
CA SER A 169 15.12 -13.76 3.51
C SER A 169 13.64 -13.62 3.14
N ASP A 170 12.85 -12.99 4.03
CA ASP A 170 11.40 -12.87 3.87
C ASP A 170 10.98 -11.56 3.19
N VAL A 171 11.95 -10.67 2.91
CA VAL A 171 11.73 -9.40 2.23
C VAL A 171 11.85 -9.55 0.73
N ARG A 172 10.83 -9.13 0.00
CA ARG A 172 10.78 -9.11 -1.46
C ARG A 172 11.04 -7.70 -1.98
N VAL A 173 11.76 -7.62 -3.10
CA VAL A 173 12.09 -6.34 -3.78
C VAL A 173 11.32 -6.28 -5.09
N PRO A 174 10.06 -5.82 -5.10
CA PRO A 174 9.31 -5.65 -6.34
C PRO A 174 9.85 -4.45 -7.13
N VAL A 175 9.89 -4.61 -8.45
CA VAL A 175 10.27 -3.55 -9.38
C VAL A 175 9.01 -2.79 -9.82
N GLN A 176 9.08 -1.47 -9.85
CA GLN A 176 8.00 -0.62 -10.38
C GLN A 176 7.98 -0.72 -11.91
N LEU A 177 7.35 -1.75 -12.46
CA LEU A 177 7.37 -2.07 -13.89
C LEU A 177 6.85 -0.92 -14.76
N HIS A 178 5.84 -0.19 -14.31
CA HIS A 178 5.30 0.95 -15.03
C HIS A 178 6.35 2.02 -15.30
N LYS A 179 7.29 2.25 -14.38
CA LYS A 179 8.39 3.22 -14.55
C LYS A 179 9.51 2.72 -15.47
N ILE A 180 9.51 1.43 -15.81
CA ILE A 180 10.44 0.83 -16.77
C ILE A 180 9.82 0.79 -18.17
N ILE A 181 8.52 0.48 -18.24
CA ILE A 181 7.80 0.30 -19.52
C ILE A 181 7.42 1.65 -20.13
N TRP A 182 7.04 2.62 -19.31
CA TRP A 182 6.60 3.94 -19.75
C TRP A 182 7.45 5.04 -19.13
N ASP A 183 7.22 6.28 -19.58
CA ASP A 183 7.79 7.45 -18.92
C ASP A 183 7.41 7.45 -17.44
N PRO A 184 8.38 7.58 -16.50
CA PRO A 184 8.09 7.53 -15.05
C PRO A 184 7.08 8.56 -14.55
N GLN A 185 6.80 9.62 -15.33
CA GLN A 185 5.80 10.67 -15.02
C GLN A 185 4.44 10.39 -15.66
N LYS A 186 4.33 9.35 -16.49
CA LYS A 186 3.07 9.03 -17.16
C LYS A 186 2.02 8.55 -16.15
N ARG A 187 0.81 9.14 -16.26
CA ARG A 187 -0.33 8.80 -15.40
C ARG A 187 -1.20 7.73 -16.04
N GLY A 188 -1.88 6.92 -15.21
CA GLY A 188 -2.87 5.94 -15.67
C GLY A 188 -2.27 4.71 -16.36
N VAL A 189 -1.03 4.32 -16.03
CA VAL A 189 -0.31 3.16 -16.58
C VAL A 189 0.19 2.24 -15.49
#